data_90d4c2f303182f382c21b188df765f05
#
_entry.id   90d4c2f303182f382c21b188df765f05
#
_cell.length_a   1.000
_cell.length_b   1.000
_cell.length_c   1.000
_cell.angle_alpha   90.00
_cell.angle_beta   90.00
_cell.angle_gamma   90.00
#
_symmetry.space_group_name_H-M   'P 1'
#
loop_
_entity.id
_entity.type
_entity.pdbx_description
1 polymer ?
#
loop_
_entity_poly.entity_id
_entity_poly.type
_entity_poly.pdbx_seq_one_letter_code
_entity_poly.pdbx_strand_id
1 'polypeptide(L)'
;MERVKGLKCRECGRGYPASATHVCEFCFGPLEVDYDIESLRARVTRAGIEAGPPSIWRYADLLPVALRDGAPPIGPHVGFTPLVRAHRLAREWNVRELYVKNDAVCHPTCSFKDRVVSIAVAKAREFGFDTVACASTGNLANSVAAHAAEAGLASCVFIPSDLESGKVIGTLVYAPRLIEVEGTYDEVNRLCAEIGDTYHWAFVNINLRPYYAEGSKTVGYEIAEQLGWRAPAHVVVPCAGGSLLTKVAKAFRELIALGLIPERRTSMYAAQAAGCGPIVTMIQKDTDVLEPVRPATIAKSLAIGNPADGYYAYRAVKDSGGYGEHATDEEIVEGMRLLARTEGIFGETAAGVTVAATRKLIESGRIPRDEPIVMCVTGNGLKTPDVLQDRLGSDLTIRPSLRAFDQALGDLTSRTVA
;
A
#
# COMPACT_ATOMS: atom_id res chain seq x y z
N MET A 1 2.67 -23.95 20.56
CA MET A 1 3.45 -22.77 20.97
C MET A 1 2.88 -21.56 20.23
N GLU A 2 2.59 -20.51 20.97
CA GLU A 2 2.05 -19.29 20.38
C GLU A 2 3.13 -18.58 19.54
N ARG A 3 2.82 -18.28 18.27
CA ARG A 3 3.70 -17.57 17.32
C ARG A 3 3.78 -16.06 17.59
N VAL A 4 2.80 -15.52 18.32
CA VAL A 4 2.70 -14.11 18.72
C VAL A 4 2.82 -14.05 20.24
N LYS A 5 3.84 -13.32 20.73
CA LYS A 5 4.05 -13.09 22.18
C LYS A 5 3.08 -12.03 22.74
N GLY A 6 2.56 -11.15 21.86
CA GLY A 6 1.71 -10.04 22.22
C GLY A 6 2.00 -8.81 21.36
N LEU A 7 1.90 -7.63 21.96
CA LEU A 7 2.30 -6.36 21.36
C LEU A 7 3.52 -5.82 22.09
N LYS A 8 4.32 -5.02 21.39
CA LYS A 8 5.53 -4.38 21.93
C LYS A 8 5.58 -2.91 21.49
N CYS A 9 5.91 -2.04 22.41
CA CYS A 9 6.12 -0.64 22.10
C CYS A 9 7.38 -0.46 21.25
N ARG A 10 7.29 0.26 20.15
CA ARG A 10 8.42 0.53 19.25
C ARG A 10 9.46 1.47 19.86
N GLU A 11 9.06 2.31 20.83
CA GLU A 11 9.93 3.28 21.49
C GLU A 11 10.62 2.71 22.75
N CYS A 12 9.84 2.31 23.75
CA CYS A 12 10.38 1.91 25.04
C CYS A 12 10.53 0.38 25.22
N GLY A 13 10.08 -0.43 24.24
CA GLY A 13 10.20 -1.88 24.27
C GLY A 13 9.25 -2.60 25.25
N ARG A 14 8.33 -1.89 25.94
CA ARG A 14 7.37 -2.50 26.88
C ARG A 14 6.45 -3.45 26.15
N GLY A 15 6.26 -4.66 26.71
CA GLY A 15 5.35 -5.69 26.22
C GLY A 15 3.92 -5.50 26.72
N TYR A 16 2.94 -5.92 25.90
CA TYR A 16 1.50 -5.91 26.17
C TYR A 16 0.86 -7.21 25.71
N PRO A 17 -0.25 -7.64 26.31
CA PRO A 17 -1.02 -8.75 25.79
C PRO A 17 -1.57 -8.42 24.38
N ALA A 18 -1.90 -9.46 23.61
CA ALA A 18 -2.57 -9.29 22.33
C ALA A 18 -4.02 -8.80 22.54
N SER A 19 -4.25 -7.50 22.41
CA SER A 19 -5.55 -6.83 22.62
C SER A 19 -5.75 -5.72 21.60
N ALA A 20 -6.96 -5.17 21.52
CA ALA A 20 -7.30 -4.07 20.62
C ALA A 20 -6.79 -2.72 21.18
N THR A 21 -5.47 -2.60 21.29
CA THR A 21 -4.78 -1.37 21.71
C THR A 21 -3.66 -1.03 20.73
N HIS A 22 -3.32 0.25 20.58
CA HIS A 22 -2.38 0.70 19.57
C HIS A 22 -1.28 1.64 20.10
N VAL A 23 -1.44 2.12 21.32
CA VAL A 23 -0.56 3.11 21.97
C VAL A 23 -0.04 2.56 23.29
N CYS A 24 1.23 2.80 23.57
CA CYS A 24 1.86 2.47 24.83
C CYS A 24 1.34 3.42 25.94
N GLU A 25 0.85 2.86 27.04
CA GLU A 25 0.34 3.63 28.17
C GLU A 25 1.44 4.40 28.91
N PHE A 26 2.70 4.02 28.71
CA PHE A 26 3.86 4.61 29.41
C PHE A 26 4.50 5.78 28.65
N CYS A 27 4.80 5.60 27.35
CA CYS A 27 5.53 6.61 26.57
C CYS A 27 4.73 7.10 25.35
N PHE A 28 3.48 6.67 25.19
CA PHE A 28 2.60 6.98 24.07
C PHE A 28 3.14 6.60 22.70
N GLY A 29 4.21 5.80 22.65
CA GLY A 29 4.75 5.26 21.41
C GLY A 29 3.81 4.22 20.78
N PRO A 30 3.86 4.03 19.44
CA PRO A 30 3.01 3.05 18.77
C PRO A 30 3.41 1.62 19.11
N LEU A 31 2.40 0.76 19.21
CA LEU A 31 2.58 -0.67 19.43
C LEU A 31 2.73 -1.39 18.09
N GLU A 32 3.50 -2.48 18.11
CA GLU A 32 3.57 -3.44 17.00
C GLU A 32 3.46 -4.87 17.51
N VAL A 33 3.13 -5.81 16.61
CA VAL A 33 3.06 -7.24 16.94
C VAL A 33 4.45 -7.78 17.22
N ASP A 34 4.60 -8.46 18.36
CA ASP A 34 5.83 -9.14 18.78
C ASP A 34 5.73 -10.65 18.48
N TYR A 35 6.62 -11.14 17.63
CA TYR A 35 6.67 -12.53 17.20
C TYR A 35 7.77 -13.33 17.91
N ASP A 36 7.50 -14.59 18.15
CA ASP A 36 8.52 -15.55 18.57
C ASP A 36 9.30 -16.07 17.36
N ILE A 37 10.32 -15.32 16.96
CA ILE A 37 11.15 -15.63 15.79
C ILE A 37 11.86 -16.99 15.92
N GLU A 38 12.30 -17.39 17.13
CA GLU A 38 12.96 -18.68 17.35
C GLU A 38 12.00 -19.84 17.11
N SER A 39 10.80 -19.77 17.69
CA SER A 39 9.75 -20.77 17.47
C SER A 39 9.33 -20.84 15.98
N LEU A 40 9.23 -19.69 15.31
CA LEU A 40 8.89 -19.61 13.89
C LEU A 40 10.00 -20.20 13.01
N ARG A 41 11.27 -19.95 13.31
CA ARG A 41 12.41 -20.50 12.55
C ARG A 41 12.42 -22.03 12.51
N ALA A 42 12.00 -22.67 13.60
CA ALA A 42 11.94 -24.13 13.67
C ALA A 42 10.81 -24.75 12.83
N ARG A 43 9.81 -23.95 12.43
CA ARG A 43 8.55 -24.43 11.85
C ARG A 43 8.28 -23.94 10.44
N VAL A 44 8.63 -22.69 10.14
CA VAL A 44 8.34 -22.07 8.85
C VAL A 44 9.43 -22.43 7.84
N THR A 45 9.01 -23.01 6.71
CA THR A 45 9.91 -23.40 5.63
C THR A 45 9.42 -22.83 4.30
N ARG A 46 10.33 -22.68 3.31
CA ARG A 46 9.96 -22.25 1.96
C ARG A 46 8.92 -23.19 1.35
N ALA A 47 9.17 -24.51 1.42
CA ALA A 47 8.24 -25.51 0.90
C ALA A 47 6.86 -25.44 1.54
N GLY A 48 6.78 -25.17 2.87
CA GLY A 48 5.51 -25.00 3.56
C GLY A 48 4.76 -23.76 3.10
N ILE A 49 5.46 -22.64 2.84
CA ILE A 49 4.85 -21.43 2.28
C ILE A 49 4.38 -21.69 0.84
N GLU A 50 5.22 -22.29 -0.01
CA GLU A 50 4.90 -22.58 -1.42
C GLU A 50 3.71 -23.53 -1.58
N ALA A 51 3.51 -24.45 -0.64
CA ALA A 51 2.36 -25.34 -0.60
C ALA A 51 1.05 -24.64 -0.15
N GLY A 52 1.15 -23.42 0.37
CA GLY A 52 -0.01 -22.64 0.80
C GLY A 52 -0.85 -22.07 -0.36
N PRO A 53 -2.02 -21.47 -0.08
CA PRO A 53 -2.89 -20.93 -1.11
C PRO A 53 -2.23 -19.74 -1.84
N PRO A 54 -2.66 -19.40 -3.09
CA PRO A 54 -2.16 -18.23 -3.81
C PRO A 54 -2.78 -16.93 -3.27
N SER A 55 -2.52 -16.64 -2.00
CA SER A 55 -3.01 -15.45 -1.28
C SER A 55 -2.07 -15.10 -0.13
N ILE A 56 -2.34 -14.00 0.61
CA ILE A 56 -1.56 -13.65 1.81
C ILE A 56 -1.56 -14.77 2.86
N TRP A 57 -2.55 -15.66 2.84
CA TRP A 57 -2.74 -16.71 3.84
C TRP A 57 -1.72 -17.85 3.72
N ARG A 58 -0.94 -17.90 2.63
CA ARG A 58 0.24 -18.77 2.55
C ARG A 58 1.32 -18.41 3.58
N TYR A 59 1.30 -17.15 4.06
CA TYR A 59 2.17 -16.64 5.12
C TYR A 59 1.49 -16.61 6.48
N ALA A 60 0.43 -17.39 6.69
CA ALA A 60 -0.39 -17.34 7.91
C ALA A 60 0.43 -17.49 9.20
N ASP A 61 1.50 -18.29 9.19
CA ASP A 61 2.39 -18.43 10.33
C ASP A 61 3.17 -17.15 10.68
N LEU A 62 3.32 -16.23 9.73
CA LEU A 62 4.00 -14.94 9.87
C LEU A 62 3.02 -13.77 10.07
N LEU A 63 1.72 -14.08 10.24
CA LEU A 63 0.64 -13.11 10.42
C LEU A 63 -0.01 -13.24 11.79
N PRO A 64 -0.55 -12.15 12.38
CA PRO A 64 -1.03 -12.13 13.76
C PRO A 64 -2.46 -12.67 13.93
N VAL A 65 -2.91 -13.53 13.03
CA VAL A 65 -4.30 -14.06 13.00
C VAL A 65 -4.29 -15.57 13.17
N ALA A 66 -5.04 -16.08 14.14
CA ALA A 66 -5.29 -17.50 14.27
C ALA A 66 -6.35 -17.95 13.22
N LEU A 67 -5.95 -18.78 12.27
CA LEU A 67 -6.90 -19.43 11.37
C LEU A 67 -7.64 -20.50 12.18
N ARG A 68 -8.97 -20.46 12.15
CA ARG A 68 -9.81 -21.48 12.79
C ARG A 68 -9.95 -22.67 11.85
N ASP A 69 -9.83 -23.88 12.40
CA ASP A 69 -10.02 -25.11 11.64
C ASP A 69 -11.40 -25.13 10.96
N GLY A 70 -11.40 -25.38 9.65
CA GLY A 70 -12.61 -25.50 8.85
C GLY A 70 -13.31 -24.16 8.47
N ALA A 71 -12.87 -23.03 8.98
CA ALA A 71 -13.41 -21.72 8.58
C ALA A 71 -12.53 -21.06 7.52
N PRO A 72 -13.12 -20.52 6.43
CA PRO A 72 -12.35 -19.78 5.45
C PRO A 72 -11.75 -18.51 6.09
N PRO A 73 -10.51 -18.13 5.70
CA PRO A 73 -9.96 -16.85 6.12
C PRO A 73 -10.73 -15.68 5.50
N ILE A 74 -10.68 -14.52 6.13
CA ILE A 74 -11.22 -13.28 5.55
C ILE A 74 -10.37 -12.89 4.34
N GLY A 75 -11.02 -12.65 3.18
CA GLY A 75 -10.31 -12.37 1.94
C GLY A 75 -9.43 -13.54 1.46
N PRO A 76 -9.99 -14.71 1.13
CA PRO A 76 -9.22 -15.91 0.76
C PRO A 76 -8.38 -15.71 -0.50
N HIS A 77 -8.72 -14.73 -1.33
CA HIS A 77 -8.04 -14.40 -2.59
C HIS A 77 -7.21 -13.10 -2.53
N VAL A 78 -7.03 -12.53 -1.35
CA VAL A 78 -6.25 -11.31 -1.17
C VAL A 78 -4.76 -11.59 -1.34
N GLY A 79 -4.07 -10.71 -2.07
CA GLY A 79 -2.62 -10.79 -2.25
C GLY A 79 -2.18 -11.80 -3.28
N PHE A 80 -0.93 -12.25 -3.14
CA PHE A 80 -0.19 -13.03 -4.14
C PHE A 80 -0.30 -12.45 -5.56
N THR A 81 -0.27 -11.12 -5.59
CA THR A 81 -0.38 -10.34 -6.83
C THR A 81 0.87 -10.52 -7.70
N PRO A 82 0.77 -10.30 -9.03
CA PRO A 82 1.91 -10.48 -9.90
C PRO A 82 3.11 -9.59 -9.55
N LEU A 83 4.30 -10.17 -9.61
CA LEU A 83 5.56 -9.44 -9.74
C LEU A 83 5.93 -9.42 -11.23
N VAL A 84 5.54 -8.34 -11.92
CA VAL A 84 5.68 -8.22 -13.37
C VAL A 84 7.09 -7.72 -13.70
N ARG A 85 7.82 -8.43 -14.57
CA ARG A 85 9.08 -7.92 -15.12
C ARG A 85 8.77 -6.86 -16.18
N ALA A 86 9.13 -5.61 -15.93
CA ALA A 86 8.84 -4.45 -16.77
C ALA A 86 9.89 -4.30 -17.89
N HIS A 87 9.77 -5.14 -18.94
CA HIS A 87 10.78 -5.24 -19.99
C HIS A 87 10.90 -3.99 -20.85
N ARG A 88 9.77 -3.38 -21.25
CA ARG A 88 9.78 -2.20 -22.12
C ARG A 88 10.27 -0.97 -21.37
N LEU A 89 9.78 -0.79 -20.14
CA LEU A 89 10.18 0.31 -19.28
C LEU A 89 11.67 0.19 -18.89
N ALA A 90 12.14 -1.03 -18.57
CA ALA A 90 13.55 -1.28 -18.28
C ALA A 90 14.46 -0.89 -19.46
N ARG A 91 14.03 -1.20 -20.69
CA ARG A 91 14.75 -0.80 -21.91
C ARG A 91 14.75 0.72 -22.10
N GLU A 92 13.60 1.37 -21.91
CA GLU A 92 13.47 2.84 -22.03
C GLU A 92 14.38 3.56 -21.03
N TRP A 93 14.51 3.05 -19.82
CA TRP A 93 15.36 3.63 -18.77
C TRP A 93 16.80 3.09 -18.77
N ASN A 94 17.14 2.19 -19.69
CA ASN A 94 18.44 1.51 -19.74
C ASN A 94 18.86 0.90 -18.40
N VAL A 95 17.96 0.11 -17.79
CA VAL A 95 18.22 -0.65 -16.56
C VAL A 95 18.16 -2.15 -16.83
N ARG A 96 18.96 -2.93 -16.12
CA ARG A 96 19.09 -4.38 -16.35
C ARG A 96 17.84 -5.17 -15.94
N GLU A 97 17.31 -4.86 -14.76
CA GLU A 97 16.18 -5.58 -14.17
C GLU A 97 15.24 -4.63 -13.45
N LEU A 98 14.03 -4.51 -13.96
CA LEU A 98 12.97 -3.71 -13.38
C LEU A 98 11.72 -4.56 -13.20
N TYR A 99 11.13 -4.51 -12.02
CA TYR A 99 9.92 -5.23 -11.67
C TYR A 99 8.86 -4.29 -11.11
N VAL A 100 7.60 -4.66 -11.33
CA VAL A 100 6.42 -4.00 -10.75
C VAL A 100 5.71 -5.00 -9.85
N LYS A 101 5.65 -4.74 -8.54
CA LYS A 101 4.74 -5.44 -7.64
C LYS A 101 3.36 -4.84 -7.80
N ASN A 102 2.47 -5.57 -8.48
CA ASN A 102 1.23 -5.02 -9.02
C ASN A 102 0.01 -5.29 -8.14
N ASP A 103 -0.21 -4.46 -7.12
CA ASP A 103 -1.43 -4.51 -6.29
C ASP A 103 -2.63 -3.77 -6.92
N ALA A 104 -2.51 -3.23 -8.15
CA ALA A 104 -3.67 -2.73 -8.91
C ALA A 104 -4.69 -3.83 -9.23
N VAL A 105 -4.31 -5.10 -9.08
CA VAL A 105 -5.19 -6.27 -9.26
C VAL A 105 -5.45 -7.03 -7.97
N CYS A 106 -5.13 -6.46 -6.82
CA CYS A 106 -5.39 -7.10 -5.53
C CYS A 106 -6.89 -7.21 -5.26
N HIS A 107 -7.38 -8.41 -5.03
CA HIS A 107 -8.79 -8.70 -4.76
C HIS A 107 -9.17 -8.30 -3.33
N PRO A 108 -10.42 -7.81 -3.05
CA PRO A 108 -11.51 -7.60 -4.00
C PRO A 108 -11.59 -6.17 -4.54
N THR A 109 -10.89 -5.20 -3.94
CA THR A 109 -11.13 -3.77 -4.23
C THR A 109 -10.02 -3.12 -5.07
N CYS A 110 -9.16 -3.92 -5.66
CA CYS A 110 -8.11 -3.48 -6.58
C CYS A 110 -7.12 -2.48 -5.93
N SER A 111 -6.73 -2.75 -4.67
CA SER A 111 -5.65 -2.02 -4.01
C SER A 111 -4.97 -2.83 -2.91
N PHE A 112 -3.76 -2.43 -2.52
CA PHE A 112 -3.02 -3.09 -1.43
C PHE A 112 -3.75 -3.01 -0.07
N LYS A 113 -4.76 -2.12 0.05
CA LYS A 113 -5.57 -2.01 1.27
C LYS A 113 -6.29 -3.30 1.63
N ASP A 114 -6.57 -4.14 0.65
CA ASP A 114 -7.19 -5.44 0.88
C ASP A 114 -6.31 -6.34 1.76
N ARG A 115 -4.99 -6.26 1.64
CA ARG A 115 -4.03 -7.01 2.48
C ARG A 115 -4.13 -6.66 3.96
N VAL A 116 -4.13 -5.37 4.25
CA VAL A 116 -4.14 -4.86 5.63
C VAL A 116 -5.50 -4.96 6.27
N VAL A 117 -6.55 -4.78 5.49
CA VAL A 117 -7.93 -4.84 5.99
C VAL A 117 -8.37 -6.28 6.24
N SER A 118 -8.00 -7.25 5.39
CA SER A 118 -8.32 -8.65 5.65
C SER A 118 -7.74 -9.13 6.99
N ILE A 119 -6.51 -8.73 7.33
CA ILE A 119 -5.90 -9.01 8.65
C ILE A 119 -6.66 -8.31 9.78
N ALA A 120 -7.00 -7.02 9.60
CA ALA A 120 -7.72 -6.27 10.64
C ALA A 120 -9.12 -6.83 10.88
N VAL A 121 -9.88 -7.17 9.83
CA VAL A 121 -11.22 -7.76 9.95
C VAL A 121 -11.16 -9.16 10.54
N ALA A 122 -10.19 -9.98 10.16
CA ALA A 122 -9.97 -11.29 10.77
C ALA A 122 -9.66 -11.15 12.28
N LYS A 123 -8.86 -10.16 12.65
CA LYS A 123 -8.53 -9.87 14.06
C LYS A 123 -9.70 -9.28 14.82
N ALA A 124 -10.52 -8.43 14.19
CA ALA A 124 -11.77 -7.94 14.77
C ALA A 124 -12.70 -9.10 15.15
N ARG A 125 -12.89 -10.05 14.23
CA ARG A 125 -13.68 -11.26 14.48
C ARG A 125 -13.08 -12.13 15.60
N GLU A 126 -11.75 -12.26 15.66
CA GLU A 126 -11.04 -13.01 16.71
C GLU A 126 -11.26 -12.38 18.10
N PHE A 127 -11.29 -11.04 18.18
CA PHE A 127 -11.56 -10.29 19.40
C PHE A 127 -13.05 -10.14 19.74
N GLY A 128 -13.95 -10.67 18.91
CA GLY A 128 -15.40 -10.65 19.16
C GLY A 128 -16.08 -9.31 18.85
N PHE A 129 -15.48 -8.47 18.02
CA PHE A 129 -16.14 -7.27 17.51
C PHE A 129 -17.23 -7.65 16.51
N ASP A 130 -18.35 -6.94 16.55
CA ASP A 130 -19.49 -7.08 15.64
C ASP A 130 -19.50 -6.00 14.54
N THR A 131 -18.77 -4.92 14.76
CA THR A 131 -18.72 -3.74 13.88
C THR A 131 -17.28 -3.37 13.59
N VAL A 132 -16.95 -3.21 12.31
CA VAL A 132 -15.67 -2.65 11.84
C VAL A 132 -15.88 -1.25 11.27
N ALA A 133 -14.93 -0.36 11.49
CA ALA A 133 -15.07 1.03 11.08
C ALA A 133 -13.75 1.63 10.57
N CYS A 134 -13.85 2.72 9.82
CA CYS A 134 -12.72 3.55 9.44
C CYS A 134 -13.13 5.00 9.14
N ALA A 135 -12.18 5.93 9.30
CA ALA A 135 -12.26 7.28 8.77
C ALA A 135 -11.52 7.33 7.42
N SER A 136 -12.25 7.21 6.30
CA SER A 136 -11.62 7.22 4.97
C SER A 136 -12.65 7.33 3.86
N THR A 137 -12.24 7.91 2.74
CA THR A 137 -13.08 8.08 1.54
C THR A 137 -12.56 7.29 0.33
N GLY A 138 -11.41 6.63 0.45
CA GLY A 138 -10.73 5.98 -0.68
C GLY A 138 -10.56 4.48 -0.51
N ASN A 139 -9.39 3.99 -0.92
CA ASN A 139 -9.06 2.57 -0.92
C ASN A 139 -9.30 1.85 0.41
N LEU A 140 -9.09 2.54 1.55
CA LEU A 140 -9.33 1.96 2.86
C LEU A 140 -10.82 1.71 3.10
N ALA A 141 -11.68 2.69 2.82
CA ALA A 141 -13.13 2.56 2.98
C ALA A 141 -13.71 1.45 2.10
N ASN A 142 -13.30 1.40 0.81
CA ASN A 142 -13.72 0.36 -0.11
C ASN A 142 -13.38 -1.04 0.44
N SER A 143 -12.14 -1.20 0.91
CA SER A 143 -11.65 -2.47 1.43
C SER A 143 -12.36 -2.87 2.73
N VAL A 144 -12.58 -1.93 3.67
CA VAL A 144 -13.31 -2.20 4.93
C VAL A 144 -14.73 -2.65 4.64
N ALA A 145 -15.45 -1.95 3.76
CA ALA A 145 -16.82 -2.29 3.41
C ALA A 145 -16.90 -3.68 2.74
N ALA A 146 -15.98 -3.98 1.80
CA ALA A 146 -15.95 -5.26 1.10
C ALA A 146 -15.67 -6.44 2.04
N HIS A 147 -14.61 -6.34 2.86
CA HIS A 147 -14.25 -7.43 3.78
C HIS A 147 -15.22 -7.59 4.95
N ALA A 148 -15.87 -6.50 5.40
CA ALA A 148 -16.92 -6.59 6.39
C ALA A 148 -18.14 -7.33 5.83
N ALA A 149 -18.55 -7.01 4.60
CA ALA A 149 -19.66 -7.71 3.92
C ALA A 149 -19.36 -9.21 3.77
N GLU A 150 -18.13 -9.57 3.33
CA GLU A 150 -17.68 -10.97 3.25
C GLU A 150 -17.71 -11.66 4.62
N ALA A 151 -17.29 -10.96 5.67
CA ALA A 151 -17.23 -11.50 7.03
C ALA A 151 -18.59 -11.59 7.75
N GLY A 152 -19.64 -10.98 7.19
CA GLY A 152 -20.95 -10.84 7.84
C GLY A 152 -20.93 -9.89 9.05
N LEU A 153 -19.98 -8.92 9.07
CA LEU A 153 -19.86 -7.90 10.12
C LEU A 153 -20.54 -6.60 9.69
N ALA A 154 -21.07 -5.85 10.65
CA ALA A 154 -21.50 -4.49 10.38
C ALA A 154 -20.28 -3.61 10.02
N SER A 155 -20.45 -2.65 9.10
CA SER A 155 -19.40 -1.70 8.76
C SER A 155 -19.88 -0.26 8.82
N CYS A 156 -19.04 0.63 9.36
CA CYS A 156 -19.26 2.06 9.44
C CYS A 156 -18.08 2.81 8.80
N VAL A 157 -18.41 3.72 7.87
CA VAL A 157 -17.41 4.56 7.20
C VAL A 157 -17.71 6.01 7.54
N PHE A 158 -16.74 6.70 8.13
CA PHE A 158 -16.83 8.10 8.51
C PHE A 158 -16.13 8.97 7.48
N ILE A 159 -16.81 10.02 7.01
CA ILE A 159 -16.29 10.96 6.02
C ILE A 159 -16.62 12.39 6.40
N PRO A 160 -15.83 13.41 5.98
CA PRO A 160 -16.26 14.79 6.02
C PRO A 160 -17.49 15.02 5.14
N SER A 161 -18.41 15.89 5.59
CA SER A 161 -19.70 16.16 4.91
C SER A 161 -19.56 16.94 3.60
N ASP A 162 -18.42 17.54 3.31
CA ASP A 162 -18.12 18.30 2.09
C ASP A 162 -17.66 17.43 0.89
N LEU A 163 -17.71 16.10 1.04
CA LEU A 163 -17.24 15.18 0.03
C LEU A 163 -18.28 14.95 -1.08
N GLU A 164 -17.83 14.98 -2.34
CA GLU A 164 -18.67 14.65 -3.50
C GLU A 164 -19.17 13.20 -3.44
N SER A 165 -20.49 13.00 -3.52
CA SER A 165 -21.15 11.69 -3.41
C SER A 165 -20.66 10.64 -4.44
N GLY A 166 -20.23 11.07 -5.63
CA GLY A 166 -19.68 10.18 -6.64
C GLY A 166 -18.40 9.43 -6.22
N LYS A 167 -17.63 10.00 -5.30
CA LYS A 167 -16.36 9.41 -4.82
C LYS A 167 -16.55 8.24 -3.86
N VAL A 168 -17.74 8.03 -3.33
CA VAL A 168 -18.04 6.98 -2.34
C VAL A 168 -18.79 5.77 -2.92
N ILE A 169 -19.16 5.77 -4.22
CA ILE A 169 -19.90 4.67 -4.87
C ILE A 169 -19.19 3.32 -4.67
N GLY A 170 -17.87 3.27 -4.85
CA GLY A 170 -17.07 2.06 -4.66
C GLY A 170 -17.07 1.52 -3.23
N THR A 171 -17.54 2.31 -2.26
CA THR A 171 -17.76 1.91 -0.87
C THR A 171 -19.23 1.54 -0.66
N LEU A 172 -20.16 2.37 -1.12
CA LEU A 172 -21.60 2.22 -0.90
C LEU A 172 -22.18 0.94 -1.52
N VAL A 173 -21.59 0.41 -2.60
CA VAL A 173 -22.03 -0.84 -3.24
C VAL A 173 -22.00 -2.04 -2.28
N TYR A 174 -21.18 -2.01 -1.22
CA TYR A 174 -21.11 -3.03 -0.17
C TYR A 174 -22.07 -2.76 1.00
N ALA A 175 -22.92 -1.73 0.89
CA ALA A 175 -23.90 -1.33 1.90
C ALA A 175 -23.37 -1.07 3.33
N PRO A 176 -22.23 -0.38 3.53
CA PRO A 176 -21.84 0.06 4.85
C PRO A 176 -22.76 1.17 5.34
N ARG A 177 -22.77 1.43 6.65
CA ARG A 177 -23.32 2.67 7.19
C ARG A 177 -22.33 3.80 6.90
N LEU A 178 -22.71 4.74 6.04
CA LEU A 178 -21.94 5.94 5.76
C LEU A 178 -22.36 7.04 6.76
N ILE A 179 -21.39 7.61 7.45
CA ILE A 179 -21.62 8.65 8.46
C ILE A 179 -20.85 9.89 7.98
N GLU A 180 -21.61 10.92 7.62
CA GLU A 180 -21.07 12.22 7.25
C GLU A 180 -20.90 13.07 8.52
N VAL A 181 -19.71 13.62 8.71
CA VAL A 181 -19.34 14.42 9.87
C VAL A 181 -19.07 15.85 9.44
N GLU A 182 -19.75 16.79 10.05
CA GLU A 182 -19.48 18.23 9.86
C GLU A 182 -18.16 18.58 10.55
N GLY A 183 -17.09 18.69 9.78
CA GLY A 183 -15.76 18.99 10.30
C GLY A 183 -14.62 18.58 9.36
N THR A 184 -13.40 18.85 9.79
CA THR A 184 -12.18 18.48 9.08
C THR A 184 -11.85 16.99 9.22
N TYR A 185 -11.00 16.48 8.34
CA TYR A 185 -10.54 15.09 8.44
C TYR A 185 -9.88 14.74 9.79
N ASP A 186 -9.17 15.69 10.40
CA ASP A 186 -8.55 15.50 11.72
C ASP A 186 -9.60 15.40 12.84
N GLU A 187 -10.67 16.19 12.75
CA GLU A 187 -11.81 16.10 13.69
C GLU A 187 -12.56 14.78 13.53
N VAL A 188 -12.76 14.30 12.30
CA VAL A 188 -13.33 12.97 12.02
C VAL A 188 -12.46 11.87 12.65
N ASN A 189 -11.15 11.92 12.49
CA ASN A 189 -10.24 10.91 13.09
C ASN A 189 -10.28 10.94 14.63
N ARG A 190 -10.34 12.14 15.24
CA ARG A 190 -10.48 12.27 16.70
C ARG A 190 -11.78 11.66 17.18
N LEU A 191 -12.90 12.00 16.56
CA LEU A 191 -14.21 11.42 16.87
C LEU A 191 -14.18 9.88 16.74
N CYS A 192 -13.57 9.34 15.69
CA CYS A 192 -13.42 7.89 15.51
C CYS A 192 -12.61 7.22 16.62
N ALA A 193 -11.59 7.88 17.16
CA ALA A 193 -10.84 7.36 18.31
C ALA A 193 -11.74 7.35 19.58
N GLU A 194 -12.46 8.41 19.86
CA GLU A 194 -13.41 8.49 20.99
C GLU A 194 -14.53 7.44 20.90
N ILE A 195 -15.05 7.19 19.67
CA ILE A 195 -16.04 6.12 19.42
C ILE A 195 -15.42 4.76 19.68
N GLY A 196 -14.18 4.52 19.22
CA GLY A 196 -13.47 3.26 19.43
C GLY A 196 -13.24 2.94 20.91
N ASP A 197 -13.00 3.96 21.74
CA ASP A 197 -12.83 3.81 23.19
C ASP A 197 -14.17 3.62 23.94
N THR A 198 -15.27 4.19 23.41
CA THR A 198 -16.58 4.19 24.06
C THR A 198 -17.45 3.02 23.68
N TYR A 199 -17.45 2.66 22.40
CA TYR A 199 -18.25 1.59 21.84
C TYR A 199 -17.34 0.41 21.47
N HIS A 200 -17.82 -0.80 21.57
CA HIS A 200 -17.06 -1.99 21.17
C HIS A 200 -17.00 -2.13 19.65
N TRP A 201 -16.30 -1.18 18.99
CA TRP A 201 -16.11 -1.11 17.54
C TRP A 201 -14.64 -1.23 17.16
N ALA A 202 -14.38 -1.99 16.12
CA ALA A 202 -13.04 -2.20 15.58
C ALA A 202 -12.71 -1.13 14.52
N PHE A 203 -12.05 -0.05 14.91
CA PHE A 203 -11.47 0.88 13.94
C PHE A 203 -10.16 0.32 13.39
N VAL A 204 -10.17 -0.15 12.14
CA VAL A 204 -9.09 -0.92 11.55
C VAL A 204 -7.73 -0.19 11.56
N ASN A 205 -7.75 1.12 11.41
CA ASN A 205 -6.55 1.97 11.38
C ASN A 205 -6.27 2.74 12.68
N ILE A 206 -7.03 2.47 13.76
CA ILE A 206 -6.86 3.05 15.09
C ILE A 206 -6.58 1.92 16.09
N ASN A 207 -7.59 1.39 16.80
CA ASN A 207 -7.38 0.39 17.85
C ASN A 207 -6.87 -0.97 17.33
N LEU A 208 -7.08 -1.30 16.04
CA LEU A 208 -6.50 -2.48 15.39
C LEU A 208 -5.23 -2.19 14.56
N ARG A 209 -4.71 -0.96 14.61
CA ARG A 209 -3.55 -0.53 13.81
C ARG A 209 -2.34 -1.46 13.89
N PRO A 210 -1.91 -2.01 15.06
CA PRO A 210 -0.77 -2.93 15.12
C PRO A 210 -0.96 -4.16 14.24
N TYR A 211 -2.16 -4.73 14.22
CA TYR A 211 -2.50 -5.92 13.43
C TYR A 211 -2.73 -5.58 11.95
N TYR A 212 -3.47 -4.51 11.68
CA TYR A 212 -3.68 -3.96 10.35
C TYR A 212 -2.36 -3.79 9.61
N ALA A 213 -1.38 -3.15 10.24
CA ALA A 213 -0.10 -2.87 9.60
C ALA A 213 0.65 -4.14 9.16
N GLU A 214 0.46 -5.27 9.85
CA GLU A 214 1.15 -6.53 9.54
C GLU A 214 0.76 -7.10 8.17
N GLY A 215 -0.45 -6.82 7.65
CA GLY A 215 -0.84 -7.19 6.30
C GLY A 215 0.08 -6.61 5.22
N SER A 216 0.67 -5.45 5.45
CA SER A 216 1.63 -4.82 4.53
C SER A 216 2.92 -5.62 4.34
N LYS A 217 3.33 -6.45 5.31
CA LYS A 217 4.53 -7.30 5.19
C LYS A 217 4.42 -8.29 4.04
N THR A 218 3.19 -8.73 3.71
CA THR A 218 2.96 -9.71 2.66
C THR A 218 3.43 -9.23 1.29
N VAL A 219 3.48 -7.90 1.05
CA VAL A 219 4.10 -7.34 -0.16
C VAL A 219 5.58 -7.70 -0.24
N GLY A 220 6.33 -7.53 0.85
CA GLY A 220 7.75 -7.88 0.91
C GLY A 220 8.01 -9.39 0.85
N TYR A 221 7.17 -10.19 1.51
CA TYR A 221 7.25 -11.66 1.44
C TYR A 221 7.06 -12.17 0.01
N GLU A 222 6.01 -11.69 -0.66
CA GLU A 222 5.72 -12.06 -2.05
C GLU A 222 6.81 -11.60 -3.02
N ILE A 223 7.38 -10.40 -2.84
CA ILE A 223 8.53 -9.95 -3.64
C ILE A 223 9.68 -10.94 -3.50
N ALA A 224 10.05 -11.33 -2.29
CA ALA A 224 11.15 -12.24 -2.05
C ALA A 224 10.89 -13.64 -2.61
N GLU A 225 9.70 -14.20 -2.39
CA GLU A 225 9.29 -15.51 -2.93
C GLU A 225 9.30 -15.52 -4.46
N GLN A 226 8.64 -14.52 -5.08
CA GLN A 226 8.51 -14.41 -6.53
C GLN A 226 9.83 -14.09 -7.25
N LEU A 227 10.84 -13.57 -6.54
CA LEU A 227 12.21 -13.44 -7.00
C LEU A 227 13.05 -14.71 -6.75
N GLY A 228 12.44 -15.84 -6.38
CA GLY A 228 13.14 -17.08 -6.08
C GLY A 228 13.85 -17.05 -4.72
N TRP A 229 13.17 -16.57 -3.70
CA TRP A 229 13.65 -16.42 -2.32
C TRP A 229 14.92 -15.57 -2.21
N ARG A 230 14.85 -14.40 -2.83
CA ARG A 230 15.91 -13.38 -2.79
C ARG A 230 15.33 -12.01 -2.53
N ALA A 231 15.99 -11.22 -1.71
CA ALA A 231 15.66 -9.81 -1.60
C ALA A 231 16.19 -9.04 -2.82
N PRO A 232 15.43 -8.08 -3.41
CA PRO A 232 15.93 -7.20 -4.45
C PRO A 232 16.96 -6.22 -3.88
N ALA A 233 17.77 -5.59 -4.73
CA ALA A 233 18.71 -4.55 -4.31
C ALA A 233 17.98 -3.26 -3.92
N HIS A 234 16.94 -2.90 -4.67
CA HIS A 234 16.22 -1.63 -4.52
C HIS A 234 14.72 -1.82 -4.55
N VAL A 235 13.99 -1.20 -3.60
CA VAL A 235 12.53 -1.18 -3.57
C VAL A 235 12.03 0.24 -3.42
N VAL A 236 11.22 0.71 -4.39
CA VAL A 236 10.59 2.03 -4.38
C VAL A 236 9.13 1.88 -3.95
N VAL A 237 8.74 2.57 -2.87
CA VAL A 237 7.43 2.45 -2.23
C VAL A 237 6.74 3.80 -2.18
N PRO A 238 5.49 3.92 -2.66
CA PRO A 238 4.72 5.16 -2.48
C PRO A 238 4.35 5.33 -1.01
N CYS A 239 4.59 6.51 -0.47
CA CYS A 239 4.40 6.79 0.95
C CYS A 239 3.28 7.82 1.19
N ALA A 240 2.25 7.39 1.90
CA ALA A 240 1.28 8.26 2.58
C ALA A 240 1.72 8.42 4.05
N GLY A 241 1.21 7.59 4.96
CA GLY A 241 1.60 7.56 6.36
C GLY A 241 2.95 6.87 6.67
N GLY A 242 3.61 6.24 5.70
CA GLY A 242 4.90 5.55 5.88
C GLY A 242 4.80 4.06 6.23
N SER A 243 3.63 3.56 6.65
CA SER A 243 3.47 2.19 7.16
C SER A 243 3.85 1.10 6.16
N LEU A 244 3.45 1.21 4.88
CA LEU A 244 3.78 0.21 3.86
C LEU A 244 5.30 0.04 3.72
N LEU A 245 6.05 1.13 3.58
CA LEU A 245 7.51 1.11 3.44
C LEU A 245 8.18 0.43 4.64
N THR A 246 7.79 0.81 5.86
CA THR A 246 8.35 0.24 7.09
C THR A 246 8.10 -1.26 7.21
N LYS A 247 6.92 -1.72 6.78
CA LYS A 247 6.52 -3.13 6.87
C LYS A 247 7.12 -3.98 5.74
N VAL A 248 7.33 -3.43 4.55
CA VAL A 248 8.10 -4.11 3.50
C VAL A 248 9.56 -4.30 3.94
N ALA A 249 10.19 -3.28 4.54
CA ALA A 249 11.52 -3.40 5.12
C ALA A 249 11.55 -4.42 6.28
N LYS A 250 10.53 -4.44 7.14
CA LYS A 250 10.38 -5.45 8.22
C LYS A 250 10.28 -6.86 7.64
N ALA A 251 9.53 -7.06 6.56
CA ALA A 251 9.35 -8.35 5.92
C ALA A 251 10.69 -8.98 5.50
N PHE A 252 11.57 -8.23 4.84
CA PHE A 252 12.89 -8.74 4.46
C PHE A 252 13.74 -9.10 5.68
N ARG A 253 13.74 -8.26 6.74
CA ARG A 253 14.45 -8.59 7.99
C ARG A 253 13.92 -9.86 8.64
N GLU A 254 12.61 -10.06 8.67
CA GLU A 254 12.00 -11.28 9.21
C GLU A 254 12.39 -12.53 8.39
N LEU A 255 12.33 -12.45 7.06
CA LEU A 255 12.74 -13.57 6.21
C LEU A 255 14.23 -13.92 6.37
N ILE A 256 15.11 -12.94 6.53
CA ILE A 256 16.53 -13.16 6.86
C ILE A 256 16.67 -13.81 8.24
N ALA A 257 15.99 -13.26 9.26
CA ALA A 257 16.05 -13.78 10.64
C ALA A 257 15.52 -15.23 10.73
N LEU A 258 14.57 -15.60 9.89
CA LEU A 258 14.05 -16.97 9.77
C LEU A 258 14.95 -17.89 8.93
N GLY A 259 15.97 -17.37 8.26
CA GLY A 259 16.83 -18.15 7.35
C GLY A 259 16.16 -18.52 6.03
N LEU A 260 15.02 -17.86 5.68
CA LEU A 260 14.28 -18.13 4.44
C LEU A 260 14.91 -17.46 3.21
N ILE A 261 15.63 -16.35 3.40
CA ILE A 261 16.41 -15.71 2.34
C ILE A 261 17.83 -15.42 2.84
N PRO A 262 18.83 -15.36 1.93
CA PRO A 262 20.19 -14.98 2.33
C PRO A 262 20.23 -13.54 2.82
N GLU A 263 21.16 -13.25 3.72
CA GLU A 263 21.43 -11.89 4.17
C GLU A 263 21.92 -11.03 3.00
N ARG A 264 21.11 -10.02 2.67
CA ARG A 264 21.43 -9.02 1.66
C ARG A 264 20.78 -7.70 2.05
N ARG A 265 21.53 -6.61 1.89
CA ARG A 265 20.98 -5.27 2.05
C ARG A 265 20.02 -4.95 0.91
N THR A 266 18.82 -4.54 1.24
CA THR A 266 17.84 -3.98 0.32
C THR A 266 17.69 -2.49 0.63
N SER A 267 18.01 -1.62 -0.31
CA SER A 267 17.82 -0.19 -0.17
C SER A 267 16.35 0.18 -0.40
N MET A 268 15.75 0.87 0.57
CA MET A 268 14.35 1.30 0.54
C MET A 268 14.25 2.75 0.09
N TYR A 269 13.35 3.04 -0.84
CA TYR A 269 13.16 4.39 -1.37
C TYR A 269 11.72 4.85 -1.13
N ALA A 270 11.59 6.06 -0.61
CA ALA A 270 10.29 6.70 -0.41
C ALA A 270 9.91 7.55 -1.62
N ALA A 271 8.71 7.34 -2.16
CA ALA A 271 8.15 8.16 -3.23
C ALA A 271 6.93 8.92 -2.71
N GLN A 272 6.93 10.25 -2.83
CA GLN A 272 5.81 11.12 -2.44
C GLN A 272 5.50 12.17 -3.52
N ALA A 273 4.27 12.69 -3.51
CA ALA A 273 3.93 13.84 -4.33
C ALA A 273 4.62 15.11 -3.81
N ALA A 274 5.08 15.98 -4.71
CA ALA A 274 5.73 17.25 -4.36
C ALA A 274 4.82 18.14 -3.50
N GLY A 275 3.51 18.14 -3.77
CA GLY A 275 2.53 18.88 -2.99
C GLY A 275 2.16 18.25 -1.63
N CYS A 276 2.73 17.08 -1.27
CA CYS A 276 2.57 16.44 0.04
C CYS A 276 3.68 15.42 0.29
N GLY A 277 4.90 15.89 0.60
CA GLY A 277 6.09 15.07 0.71
C GLY A 277 6.88 15.20 2.02
N PRO A 278 6.25 15.17 3.22
CA PRO A 278 6.97 15.42 4.47
C PRO A 278 8.04 14.37 4.78
N ILE A 279 7.82 13.09 4.45
CA ILE A 279 8.81 12.01 4.68
C ILE A 279 10.02 12.19 3.76
N VAL A 280 9.79 12.46 2.47
CA VAL A 280 10.87 12.71 1.51
C VAL A 280 11.66 13.95 1.90
N THR A 281 10.99 15.00 2.39
CA THR A 281 11.65 16.20 2.91
C THR A 281 12.57 15.89 4.09
N MET A 282 12.13 15.06 5.06
CA MET A 282 12.99 14.58 6.15
C MET A 282 14.26 13.88 5.61
N ILE A 283 14.06 12.96 4.65
CA ILE A 283 15.16 12.19 4.05
C ILE A 283 16.15 13.10 3.33
N GLN A 284 15.67 14.06 2.53
CA GLN A 284 16.51 14.98 1.75
C GLN A 284 17.24 16.00 2.61
N LYS A 285 16.62 16.46 3.71
CA LYS A 285 17.24 17.34 4.71
C LYS A 285 18.13 16.60 5.71
N ASP A 286 18.13 15.27 5.68
CA ASP A 286 18.77 14.38 6.69
C ASP A 286 18.42 14.74 8.14
N THR A 287 17.12 14.91 8.40
CA THR A 287 16.59 15.26 9.73
C THR A 287 15.55 14.24 10.17
N ASP A 288 15.51 13.93 11.46
CA ASP A 288 14.50 13.09 12.08
C ASP A 288 13.28 13.88 12.58
N VAL A 289 13.26 15.19 12.34
CA VAL A 289 12.14 16.06 12.68
C VAL A 289 11.17 16.14 11.51
N LEU A 290 9.94 15.70 11.74
CA LEU A 290 8.86 15.80 10.77
C LEU A 290 8.23 17.21 10.83
N GLU A 291 8.23 17.89 9.68
CA GLU A 291 7.51 19.14 9.48
C GLU A 291 6.16 18.83 8.81
N PRO A 292 5.01 18.94 9.50
CA PRO A 292 3.71 18.71 8.88
C PRO A 292 3.43 19.70 7.74
N VAL A 293 2.79 19.21 6.66
CA VAL A 293 2.44 20.03 5.50
C VAL A 293 0.93 19.99 5.22
N ARG A 294 0.39 21.05 4.63
CA ARG A 294 -0.98 21.02 4.10
C ARG A 294 -0.95 20.37 2.72
N PRO A 295 -1.66 19.25 2.52
CA PRO A 295 -1.64 18.55 1.23
C PRO A 295 -2.24 19.38 0.08
N ALA A 296 -1.52 19.43 -1.06
CA ALA A 296 -1.94 20.08 -2.30
C ALA A 296 -1.47 19.23 -3.49
N THR A 297 -2.15 18.12 -3.79
CA THR A 297 -1.78 17.19 -4.88
C THR A 297 -2.99 16.43 -5.40
N ILE A 298 -2.92 15.96 -6.66
CA ILE A 298 -3.88 15.03 -7.26
C ILE A 298 -3.78 13.61 -6.66
N ALA A 299 -2.64 13.25 -6.06
CA ALA A 299 -2.44 11.93 -5.45
C ALA A 299 -3.13 11.83 -4.07
N LYS A 300 -4.46 11.88 -4.07
CA LYS A 300 -5.29 11.95 -2.85
C LYS A 300 -5.04 10.79 -1.89
N SER A 301 -4.76 9.59 -2.38
CA SER A 301 -4.44 8.42 -1.54
C SER A 301 -3.11 8.55 -0.77
N LEU A 302 -2.23 9.47 -1.20
CA LEU A 302 -0.95 9.77 -0.56
C LEU A 302 -0.97 11.09 0.23
N ALA A 303 -2.08 11.84 0.23
CA ALA A 303 -2.19 13.18 0.77
C ALA A 303 -2.31 13.19 2.31
N ILE A 304 -1.29 12.68 3.00
CA ILE A 304 -1.17 12.69 4.47
C ILE A 304 -0.04 13.65 4.87
N GLY A 305 -0.43 14.84 5.31
CA GLY A 305 0.51 15.90 5.66
C GLY A 305 1.23 15.72 7.00
N ASN A 306 0.65 14.93 7.91
CA ASN A 306 1.27 14.55 9.19
C ASN A 306 1.30 13.02 9.32
N PRO A 307 2.27 12.34 8.68
CA PRO A 307 2.34 10.88 8.62
C PRO A 307 2.76 10.26 9.96
N ALA A 308 1.89 9.44 10.53
CA ALA A 308 2.09 8.82 11.85
C ALA A 308 3.27 7.81 11.90
N ASP A 309 3.67 7.22 10.77
CA ASP A 309 4.87 6.37 10.66
C ASP A 309 6.03 7.12 9.96
N GLY A 310 5.97 8.46 9.85
CA GLY A 310 6.95 9.27 9.12
C GLY A 310 8.38 9.09 9.62
N TYR A 311 8.59 9.19 10.92
CA TYR A 311 9.89 8.93 11.56
C TYR A 311 10.43 7.53 11.26
N TYR A 312 9.60 6.51 11.36
CA TYR A 312 10.02 5.13 11.10
C TYR A 312 10.30 4.86 9.63
N ALA A 313 9.58 5.54 8.72
CA ALA A 313 9.86 5.46 7.29
C ALA A 313 11.20 6.13 6.95
N TYR A 314 11.46 7.31 7.51
CA TYR A 314 12.76 7.98 7.42
C TYR A 314 13.90 7.05 7.90
N ARG A 315 13.77 6.45 9.10
CA ARG A 315 14.76 5.51 9.64
C ARG A 315 14.96 4.30 8.72
N ALA A 316 13.87 3.69 8.23
CA ALA A 316 13.96 2.54 7.34
C ALA A 316 14.71 2.86 6.03
N VAL A 317 14.47 4.04 5.45
CA VAL A 317 15.20 4.51 4.27
C VAL A 317 16.67 4.78 4.60
N LYS A 318 16.95 5.55 5.65
CA LYS A 318 18.32 5.91 6.06
C LYS A 318 19.15 4.68 6.41
N ASP A 319 18.64 3.80 7.27
CA ASP A 319 19.34 2.60 7.74
C ASP A 319 19.59 1.60 6.59
N SER A 320 18.74 1.58 5.57
CA SER A 320 18.93 0.76 4.37
C SER A 320 19.85 1.39 3.31
N GLY A 321 20.28 2.64 3.48
CA GLY A 321 21.07 3.39 2.51
C GLY A 321 20.29 3.78 1.26
N GLY A 322 18.97 3.90 1.38
CA GLY A 322 18.11 4.41 0.34
C GLY A 322 18.02 5.93 0.29
N TYR A 323 16.97 6.42 -0.39
CA TYR A 323 16.72 7.85 -0.56
C TYR A 323 15.22 8.12 -0.72
N GLY A 324 14.83 9.38 -0.81
CA GLY A 324 13.47 9.81 -1.06
C GLY A 324 13.38 10.76 -2.25
N GLU A 325 12.32 10.62 -3.08
CA GLU A 325 12.12 11.46 -4.23
C GLU A 325 10.68 11.93 -4.36
N HIS A 326 10.50 13.18 -4.80
CA HIS A 326 9.22 13.81 -5.08
C HIS A 326 8.79 13.65 -6.54
N ALA A 327 7.48 13.62 -6.78
CA ALA A 327 6.88 13.72 -8.10
C ALA A 327 5.90 14.90 -8.14
N THR A 328 5.97 15.76 -9.15
CA THR A 328 4.96 16.80 -9.41
C THR A 328 3.68 16.17 -9.94
N ASP A 329 2.58 16.92 -9.94
CA ASP A 329 1.30 16.41 -10.44
C ASP A 329 1.35 16.06 -11.94
N GLU A 330 2.15 16.79 -12.74
CA GLU A 330 2.42 16.50 -14.17
C GLU A 330 3.23 15.20 -14.31
N GLU A 331 4.30 15.04 -13.53
CA GLU A 331 5.12 13.83 -13.52
C GLU A 331 4.30 12.59 -13.07
N ILE A 332 3.35 12.76 -12.15
CA ILE A 332 2.42 11.71 -11.71
C ILE A 332 1.57 11.22 -12.88
N VAL A 333 0.94 12.15 -13.61
CA VAL A 333 0.11 11.81 -14.77
C VAL A 333 0.94 11.13 -15.86
N GLU A 334 2.13 11.65 -16.17
CA GLU A 334 3.02 11.01 -17.15
C GLU A 334 3.48 9.63 -16.67
N GLY A 335 3.78 9.45 -15.38
CA GLY A 335 4.13 8.15 -14.80
C GLY A 335 3.00 7.11 -14.94
N MET A 336 1.73 7.51 -14.72
CA MET A 336 0.58 6.64 -14.94
C MET A 336 0.48 6.21 -16.42
N ARG A 337 0.60 7.17 -17.35
CA ARG A 337 0.54 6.93 -18.79
C ARG A 337 1.72 6.07 -19.28
N LEU A 338 2.92 6.37 -18.80
CA LEU A 338 4.13 5.62 -19.12
C LEU A 338 4.00 4.15 -18.75
N LEU A 339 3.58 3.86 -17.52
CA LEU A 339 3.39 2.48 -17.05
C LEU A 339 2.31 1.74 -17.86
N ALA A 340 1.23 2.43 -18.20
CA ALA A 340 0.15 1.85 -19.00
C ALA A 340 0.61 1.55 -20.44
N ARG A 341 1.29 2.47 -21.12
CA ARG A 341 1.72 2.28 -22.52
C ARG A 341 2.89 1.32 -22.70
N THR A 342 3.72 1.14 -21.65
CA THR A 342 4.88 0.22 -21.73
C THR A 342 4.54 -1.18 -21.25
N GLU A 343 3.87 -1.30 -20.11
CA GLU A 343 3.67 -2.59 -19.45
C GLU A 343 2.19 -3.02 -19.38
N GLY A 344 1.25 -2.22 -19.91
CA GLY A 344 -0.18 -2.53 -19.86
C GLY A 344 -0.77 -2.45 -18.44
N ILE A 345 -0.09 -1.77 -17.51
CA ILE A 345 -0.54 -1.64 -16.12
C ILE A 345 -1.14 -0.26 -15.90
N PHE A 346 -2.44 -0.18 -15.72
CA PHE A 346 -3.13 1.05 -15.36
C PHE A 346 -3.18 1.17 -13.83
N GLY A 347 -2.19 1.87 -13.27
CA GLY A 347 -2.14 2.19 -11.84
C GLY A 347 -2.78 3.54 -11.51
N GLU A 348 -3.22 3.70 -10.26
CA GLU A 348 -3.73 4.97 -9.73
C GLU A 348 -2.61 6.04 -9.60
N THR A 349 -2.96 7.26 -9.16
CA THR A 349 -1.99 8.36 -8.99
C THR A 349 -0.78 7.98 -8.11
N ALA A 350 -0.96 7.13 -7.08
CA ALA A 350 0.14 6.61 -6.28
C ALA A 350 1.17 5.79 -7.11
N ALA A 351 0.70 5.05 -8.13
CA ALA A 351 1.59 4.38 -9.07
C ALA A 351 2.38 5.37 -9.92
N GLY A 352 1.71 6.45 -10.38
CA GLY A 352 2.38 7.55 -11.09
C GLY A 352 3.50 8.17 -10.27
N VAL A 353 3.26 8.40 -8.96
CA VAL A 353 4.29 8.89 -8.03
C VAL A 353 5.47 7.92 -7.96
N THR A 354 5.21 6.63 -7.84
CA THR A 354 6.29 5.62 -7.77
C THR A 354 7.12 5.57 -9.05
N VAL A 355 6.47 5.60 -10.22
CA VAL A 355 7.14 5.56 -11.53
C VAL A 355 8.01 6.79 -11.72
N ALA A 356 7.46 7.99 -11.48
CA ALA A 356 8.19 9.26 -11.64
C ALA A 356 9.38 9.35 -10.68
N ALA A 357 9.18 9.02 -9.40
CA ALA A 357 10.25 9.01 -8.40
C ALA A 357 11.34 7.98 -8.76
N THR A 358 10.98 6.78 -9.21
CA THR A 358 11.95 5.75 -9.62
C THR A 358 12.81 6.23 -10.78
N ARG A 359 12.21 6.85 -11.80
CA ARG A 359 12.94 7.44 -12.93
C ARG A 359 13.97 8.46 -12.46
N LYS A 360 13.56 9.41 -11.62
CA LYS A 360 14.45 10.46 -11.08
C LYS A 360 15.59 9.89 -10.23
N LEU A 361 15.31 8.86 -9.43
CA LEU A 361 16.32 8.17 -8.62
C LEU A 361 17.36 7.45 -9.49
N ILE A 362 16.96 6.89 -10.64
CA ILE A 362 17.87 6.28 -11.62
C ILE A 362 18.68 7.37 -12.34
N GLU A 363 18.03 8.43 -12.81
CA GLU A 363 18.67 9.55 -13.54
C GLU A 363 19.70 10.29 -12.67
N SER A 364 19.42 10.45 -11.38
CA SER A 364 20.35 11.05 -10.41
C SER A 364 21.46 10.11 -9.92
N GLY A 365 21.48 8.83 -10.37
CA GLY A 365 22.46 7.84 -9.95
C GLY A 365 22.27 7.32 -8.51
N ARG A 366 21.15 7.62 -7.86
CA ARG A 366 20.79 7.08 -6.54
C ARG A 366 20.45 5.60 -6.59
N ILE A 367 19.94 5.12 -7.71
CA ILE A 367 19.72 3.71 -8.01
C ILE A 367 20.62 3.32 -9.18
N PRO A 368 21.56 2.37 -8.99
CA PRO A 368 22.39 1.82 -10.07
C PRO A 368 21.55 1.11 -11.12
N ARG A 369 21.96 1.22 -12.41
CA ARG A 369 21.21 0.63 -13.53
C ARG A 369 21.40 -0.87 -13.70
N ASP A 370 22.42 -1.43 -13.09
CA ASP A 370 22.83 -2.84 -13.19
C ASP A 370 22.34 -3.71 -12.04
N GLU A 371 21.54 -3.17 -11.12
CA GLU A 371 20.95 -3.89 -9.99
C GLU A 371 19.42 -4.05 -10.12
N PRO A 372 18.84 -5.12 -9.52
CA PRO A 372 17.39 -5.34 -9.56
C PRO A 372 16.60 -4.28 -8.80
N ILE A 373 15.60 -3.69 -9.46
CA ILE A 373 14.71 -2.64 -8.92
C ILE A 373 13.28 -3.19 -8.88
N VAL A 374 12.59 -3.01 -7.75
CA VAL A 374 11.15 -3.28 -7.62
C VAL A 374 10.40 -1.99 -7.33
N MET A 375 9.41 -1.69 -8.15
CA MET A 375 8.43 -0.61 -7.93
C MET A 375 7.15 -1.19 -7.35
N CYS A 376 6.62 -0.58 -6.28
CA CYS A 376 5.32 -0.97 -5.72
C CYS A 376 4.19 -0.13 -6.35
N VAL A 377 3.27 -0.79 -7.04
CA VAL A 377 2.02 -0.21 -7.55
C VAL A 377 0.89 -0.65 -6.63
N THR A 378 0.24 0.30 -5.97
CA THR A 378 -0.61 0.04 -4.80
C THR A 378 -2.11 0.08 -5.07
N GLY A 379 -2.54 0.47 -6.26
CA GLY A 379 -3.95 0.50 -6.61
C GLY A 379 -4.22 0.73 -8.10
N ASN A 380 -5.44 0.43 -8.51
CA ASN A 380 -5.90 0.46 -9.90
C ASN A 380 -6.25 1.87 -10.35
N GLY A 381 -5.89 2.22 -11.58
CA GLY A 381 -6.15 3.53 -12.19
C GLY A 381 -7.62 3.86 -12.39
N LEU A 382 -8.50 2.86 -12.48
CA LEU A 382 -9.95 3.06 -12.53
C LEU A 382 -10.53 3.71 -11.26
N LYS A 383 -9.75 3.79 -10.18
CA LYS A 383 -10.13 4.49 -8.94
C LYS A 383 -9.91 6.00 -9.01
N THR A 384 -9.12 6.48 -9.96
CA THR A 384 -8.78 7.90 -10.16
C THR A 384 -8.81 8.29 -11.63
N PRO A 385 -9.86 7.92 -12.41
CA PRO A 385 -9.93 8.21 -13.85
C PRO A 385 -10.04 9.70 -14.15
N ASP A 386 -10.61 10.48 -13.24
CA ASP A 386 -10.80 11.92 -13.32
C ASP A 386 -9.51 12.69 -13.61
N VAL A 387 -8.37 12.24 -13.08
CA VAL A 387 -7.06 12.90 -13.33
C VAL A 387 -6.59 12.79 -14.79
N LEU A 388 -7.18 11.89 -15.58
CA LEU A 388 -6.86 11.66 -16.99
C LEU A 388 -7.98 12.12 -17.95
N GLN A 389 -9.16 12.45 -17.45
CA GLN A 389 -10.36 12.67 -18.27
C GLN A 389 -10.17 13.77 -19.31
N ASP A 390 -9.56 14.90 -18.94
CA ASP A 390 -9.31 16.03 -19.83
C ASP A 390 -8.01 15.91 -20.66
N ARG A 391 -7.27 14.82 -20.47
CA ARG A 391 -5.94 14.59 -21.07
C ARG A 391 -5.92 13.45 -22.08
N LEU A 392 -7.02 12.73 -22.19
CA LEU A 392 -7.21 11.60 -23.11
C LEU A 392 -8.49 11.79 -23.89
N GLY A 393 -8.45 11.51 -25.19
CA GLY A 393 -9.60 11.64 -26.07
C GLY A 393 -9.47 10.74 -27.30
N SER A 394 -10.46 10.78 -28.18
CA SER A 394 -10.36 10.10 -29.46
C SER A 394 -9.53 10.94 -30.44
N ASP A 395 -8.62 10.29 -31.14
CA ASP A 395 -7.80 10.94 -32.17
C ASP A 395 -8.62 11.29 -33.42
N LEU A 396 -9.67 10.52 -33.70
CA LEU A 396 -10.48 10.63 -34.88
C LEU A 396 -11.96 10.38 -34.60
N THR A 397 -12.82 11.14 -35.30
CA THR A 397 -14.25 10.85 -35.46
C THR A 397 -14.56 10.70 -36.95
N ILE A 398 -15.02 9.53 -37.36
CA ILE A 398 -15.28 9.23 -38.76
C ILE A 398 -16.73 8.72 -38.96
N ARG A 399 -17.26 8.85 -40.21
CA ARG A 399 -18.47 8.11 -40.59
C ARG A 399 -18.15 6.62 -40.79
N PRO A 400 -19.10 5.70 -40.59
CA PRO A 400 -18.85 4.25 -40.68
C PRO A 400 -18.70 3.82 -42.17
N SER A 401 -17.57 4.19 -42.79
CA SER A 401 -17.24 3.77 -44.15
C SER A 401 -15.70 3.63 -44.28
N LEU A 402 -15.27 2.64 -45.07
CA LEU A 402 -13.87 2.40 -45.35
C LEU A 402 -13.20 3.65 -45.95
N ARG A 403 -13.87 4.32 -46.89
CA ARG A 403 -13.36 5.56 -47.52
C ARG A 403 -13.08 6.65 -46.47
N ALA A 404 -13.96 6.81 -45.46
CA ALA A 404 -13.75 7.81 -44.42
C ALA A 404 -12.58 7.41 -43.50
N PHE A 405 -12.39 6.11 -43.22
CA PHE A 405 -11.29 5.60 -42.47
C PHE A 405 -9.93 5.82 -43.20
N ASP A 406 -9.86 5.47 -44.49
CA ASP A 406 -8.66 5.61 -45.32
C ASP A 406 -8.19 7.07 -45.43
N GLN A 407 -9.16 8.01 -45.60
CA GLN A 407 -8.86 9.44 -45.61
C GLN A 407 -8.28 9.91 -44.26
N ALA A 408 -8.94 9.54 -43.16
CA ALA A 408 -8.51 9.93 -41.84
C ALA A 408 -7.15 9.28 -41.42
N LEU A 409 -6.90 8.05 -41.87
CA LEU A 409 -5.61 7.37 -41.61
C LEU A 409 -4.42 8.06 -42.35
N GLY A 410 -4.65 8.55 -43.57
CA GLY A 410 -3.69 9.36 -44.31
C GLY A 410 -3.30 10.65 -43.58
N ASP A 411 -4.28 11.33 -42.98
CA ASP A 411 -4.06 12.53 -42.17
C ASP A 411 -3.30 12.26 -40.87
N LEU A 412 -3.56 11.12 -40.20
CA LEU A 412 -2.84 10.70 -38.99
C LEU A 412 -1.38 10.41 -39.27
N THR A 413 -1.08 9.65 -40.33
CA THR A 413 0.29 9.28 -40.69
C THR A 413 1.12 10.51 -41.08
N SER A 414 0.52 11.50 -41.72
CA SER A 414 1.18 12.77 -42.05
C SER A 414 1.49 13.65 -40.84
N ARG A 415 0.68 13.60 -39.78
CA ARG A 415 0.91 14.33 -38.52
C ARG A 415 1.97 13.69 -37.62
N THR A 416 2.22 12.38 -37.75
CA THR A 416 3.23 11.65 -36.96
C THR A 416 4.64 11.81 -37.52
N VAL A 417 4.80 12.33 -38.76
CA VAL A 417 6.09 12.54 -39.46
C VAL A 417 6.56 14.01 -39.40
N ALA A 418 5.75 14.92 -38.89
CA ALA A 418 6.07 16.33 -38.64
C ALA A 418 6.36 16.57 -37.15
#